data_ae6f66391b489f11e63f7959a13032bb
#
_entry.id   ae6f66391b489f11e63f7959a13032bb
#
_cell.length_a   1.000
_cell.length_b   1.000
_cell.length_c   1.000
_cell.angle_alpha   90.00
_cell.angle_beta   90.00
_cell.angle_gamma   90.00
#
_symmetry.space_group_name_H-M   'P 1'
#
loop_
_entity.id
_entity.type
_entity.pdbx_description
1 polymer ?
#
loop_
_entity_poly.entity_id
_entity_poly.type
_entity_poly.pdbx_seq_one_letter_code
_entity_poly.pdbx_strand_id
1 'polypeptide(L)'
;MARPRAKLDHAKEAAEVLLGIKREKAGWKRERLLAIRHGLEGHKSLAEIAEACGRSRATIQTWFDAYRRGGVEELLTLRRGKGPSSWLRPEIAQAFRMMLARGQWRRALDAQRWLQKEHGLDVALTTVYKYLGKSEARLKVPRPSHARKDEKAAETFKIELAARLKSLELEPSRPVRLWVVDELRYGLQPVTRRVWSLKGERVVVEVDPCFEWGYVYGALQVAGGGCEFFYSPTVNLECSNIFLKQIAVRDPNATHVVIWDGAGFHQRDNATDLPPNIRLITLPPYSPELNPVEKLWDIVKDALCNKLFDSLEEAQQTITSTLQEYWNDASRVFRLIGHNWLLSQANSSYVTIIPV
;
A
#
# COMPACT_ATOMS: atom_id res chain seq x y z
N MET A 1 -68.82 27.86 -6.70
CA MET A 1 -68.56 26.56 -7.21
C MET A 1 -67.46 25.85 -6.28
N ALA A 2 -67.78 24.69 -5.76
CA ALA A 2 -66.80 23.95 -4.93
C ALA A 2 -65.62 23.53 -5.79
N ARG A 3 -64.40 23.78 -5.31
CA ARG A 3 -63.17 23.37 -6.00
C ARG A 3 -63.13 21.86 -6.15
N PRO A 4 -62.75 21.31 -7.33
CA PRO A 4 -62.70 19.85 -7.52
C PRO A 4 -61.73 19.22 -6.54
N ARG A 5 -62.14 18.11 -5.90
CA ARG A 5 -61.33 17.33 -4.98
C ARG A 5 -60.21 16.64 -5.74
N ALA A 6 -59.01 16.63 -5.16
CA ALA A 6 -57.88 15.91 -5.72
C ALA A 6 -58.04 14.41 -5.37
N LYS A 7 -58.28 13.57 -6.39
CA LYS A 7 -58.45 12.12 -6.20
C LYS A 7 -57.34 11.34 -6.91
N LEU A 8 -56.79 10.38 -6.22
CA LEU A 8 -55.84 9.41 -6.77
C LEU A 8 -56.46 8.01 -6.66
N ASP A 9 -56.59 7.29 -7.78
CA ASP A 9 -57.35 6.01 -7.88
C ASP A 9 -56.49 4.75 -7.69
N HIS A 10 -55.61 4.72 -6.69
CA HIS A 10 -54.78 3.56 -6.41
C HIS A 10 -54.92 3.07 -4.97
N ALA A 11 -56.06 2.52 -4.63
CA ALA A 11 -56.36 2.00 -3.28
C ALA A 11 -55.41 0.88 -2.81
N LYS A 12 -54.84 0.08 -3.74
CA LYS A 12 -53.89 -0.99 -3.41
C LYS A 12 -52.55 -0.47 -2.89
N GLU A 13 -52.17 0.75 -3.24
CA GLU A 13 -50.85 1.35 -2.86
C GLU A 13 -50.96 2.20 -1.58
N ALA A 14 -52.15 2.41 -1.05
CA ALA A 14 -52.31 3.20 0.19
C ALA A 14 -51.57 2.62 1.39
N ALA A 15 -51.52 1.30 1.47
CA ALA A 15 -50.76 0.59 2.53
C ALA A 15 -49.22 0.81 2.39
N GLU A 16 -48.72 0.83 1.16
CA GLU A 16 -47.30 1.09 0.89
C GLU A 16 -46.91 2.54 1.24
N VAL A 17 -47.74 3.51 0.89
CA VAL A 17 -47.54 4.93 1.24
C VAL A 17 -47.52 5.10 2.76
N LEU A 18 -48.46 4.47 3.49
CA LEU A 18 -48.51 4.53 4.95
C LEU A 18 -47.28 3.89 5.60
N LEU A 19 -46.85 2.77 5.07
CA LEU A 19 -45.63 2.09 5.52
C LEU A 19 -44.38 2.94 5.25
N GLY A 20 -44.32 3.57 4.07
CA GLY A 20 -43.26 4.50 3.69
C GLY A 20 -43.16 5.68 4.63
N ILE A 21 -44.30 6.32 5.00
CA ILE A 21 -44.32 7.42 5.94
C ILE A 21 -43.73 7.05 7.31
N LYS A 22 -44.01 5.81 7.79
CA LYS A 22 -43.50 5.32 9.09
C LYS A 22 -42.00 5.00 9.05
N ARG A 23 -41.49 4.47 7.93
CA ARG A 23 -40.11 3.98 7.79
C ARG A 23 -39.13 5.05 7.31
N GLU A 24 -39.60 6.02 6.51
CA GLU A 24 -38.72 6.98 5.85
C GLU A 24 -38.20 8.04 6.87
N LYS A 25 -36.89 8.15 6.95
CA LYS A 25 -36.19 9.12 7.81
C LYS A 25 -35.91 10.45 7.11
N ALA A 26 -35.83 10.44 5.79
CA ALA A 26 -35.53 11.65 5.01
C ALA A 26 -36.77 12.57 4.94
N GLY A 27 -36.67 13.75 5.48
CA GLY A 27 -37.79 14.72 5.58
C GLY A 27 -38.49 15.00 4.24
N TRP A 28 -37.72 15.20 3.15
CA TRP A 28 -38.28 15.48 1.82
C TRP A 28 -39.07 14.30 1.23
N LYS A 29 -38.68 13.06 1.51
CA LYS A 29 -39.39 11.86 1.05
C LYS A 29 -40.69 11.70 1.82
N ARG A 30 -40.61 11.88 3.13
CA ARG A 30 -41.78 11.80 4.00
C ARG A 30 -42.83 12.86 3.63
N GLU A 31 -42.40 14.08 3.30
CA GLU A 31 -43.26 15.16 2.83
C GLU A 31 -44.02 14.78 1.54
N ARG A 32 -43.34 14.20 0.54
CA ARG A 32 -43.97 13.73 -0.69
C ARG A 32 -45.00 12.63 -0.42
N LEU A 33 -44.68 11.67 0.44
CA LEU A 33 -45.58 10.58 0.82
C LEU A 33 -46.82 11.12 1.54
N LEU A 34 -46.69 12.13 2.42
CA LEU A 34 -47.80 12.78 3.09
C LEU A 34 -48.73 13.48 2.10
N ALA A 35 -48.19 14.16 1.09
CA ALA A 35 -48.98 14.77 0.04
C ALA A 35 -49.81 13.74 -0.75
N ILE A 36 -49.20 12.60 -1.11
CA ILE A 36 -49.88 11.49 -1.79
C ILE A 36 -50.97 10.90 -0.91
N ARG A 37 -50.68 10.67 0.39
CA ARG A 37 -51.67 10.17 1.35
C ARG A 37 -52.95 11.07 1.34
N HIS A 38 -52.81 12.39 1.42
CA HIS A 38 -53.94 13.31 1.37
C HIS A 38 -54.72 13.24 0.04
N GLY A 39 -54.01 12.95 -1.07
CA GLY A 39 -54.66 12.74 -2.38
C GLY A 39 -55.44 11.42 -2.43
N LEU A 40 -54.93 10.36 -1.81
CA LEU A 40 -55.60 9.04 -1.73
C LEU A 40 -56.83 9.09 -0.81
N GLU A 41 -56.77 9.86 0.29
CA GLU A 41 -57.92 10.10 1.19
C GLU A 41 -59.07 10.84 0.48
N GLY A 42 -58.79 11.66 -0.56
CA GLY A 42 -59.75 12.28 -1.45
C GLY A 42 -60.64 13.35 -0.81
N HIS A 43 -60.32 13.81 0.40
CA HIS A 43 -61.14 14.79 1.12
C HIS A 43 -60.71 16.22 0.90
N LYS A 44 -59.49 16.47 0.43
CA LYS A 44 -58.88 17.79 0.22
C LYS A 44 -58.75 18.14 -1.26
N SER A 45 -58.88 19.43 -1.57
CA SER A 45 -58.47 19.93 -2.87
C SER A 45 -56.96 20.05 -2.99
N LEU A 46 -56.46 20.15 -4.21
CA LEU A 46 -55.02 20.29 -4.47
C LEU A 46 -54.40 21.53 -3.78
N ALA A 47 -55.23 22.60 -3.62
CA ALA A 47 -54.82 23.83 -2.94
C ALA A 47 -54.64 23.58 -1.42
N GLU A 48 -55.59 22.88 -0.79
CA GLU A 48 -55.54 22.55 0.64
C GLU A 48 -54.38 21.58 0.97
N ILE A 49 -54.05 20.63 0.05
CA ILE A 49 -52.89 19.77 0.20
C ILE A 49 -51.59 20.60 0.08
N ALA A 50 -51.55 21.53 -0.84
CA ALA A 50 -50.40 22.41 -1.01
C ALA A 50 -50.14 23.28 0.22
N GLU A 51 -51.19 23.83 0.80
CA GLU A 51 -51.14 24.59 2.05
C GLU A 51 -50.67 23.73 3.22
N ALA A 52 -51.23 22.51 3.37
CA ALA A 52 -50.87 21.59 4.43
C ALA A 52 -49.41 21.12 4.35
N CYS A 53 -48.85 21.06 3.13
CA CYS A 53 -47.43 20.69 2.89
C CYS A 53 -46.51 21.91 2.83
N GLY A 54 -47.00 23.14 2.93
CA GLY A 54 -46.17 24.33 2.79
C GLY A 54 -45.53 24.48 1.40
N ARG A 55 -46.21 24.00 0.33
CA ARG A 55 -45.68 23.95 -1.05
C ARG A 55 -46.62 24.61 -2.03
N SER A 56 -46.10 24.94 -3.22
CA SER A 56 -46.96 25.44 -4.28
C SER A 56 -47.88 24.35 -4.84
N ARG A 57 -49.05 24.73 -5.36
CA ARG A 57 -49.96 23.80 -6.05
C ARG A 57 -49.29 23.09 -7.22
N ALA A 58 -48.41 23.74 -7.96
CA ALA A 58 -47.66 23.16 -9.05
C ALA A 58 -46.71 22.03 -8.56
N THR A 59 -46.08 22.23 -7.40
CA THR A 59 -45.22 21.22 -6.78
C THR A 59 -46.03 19.96 -6.42
N ILE A 60 -47.17 20.10 -5.79
CA ILE A 60 -48.05 18.96 -5.43
C ILE A 60 -48.53 18.27 -6.70
N GLN A 61 -48.93 19.01 -7.72
CA GLN A 61 -49.31 18.41 -9.02
C GLN A 61 -48.18 17.59 -9.61
N THR A 62 -46.95 18.11 -9.61
CA THR A 62 -45.77 17.36 -10.09
C THR A 62 -45.55 16.07 -9.32
N TRP A 63 -45.79 16.07 -7.99
CA TRP A 63 -45.69 14.86 -7.18
C TRP A 63 -46.78 13.84 -7.49
N PHE A 64 -48.00 14.32 -7.70
CA PHE A 64 -49.11 13.47 -8.13
C PHE A 64 -48.89 12.85 -9.48
N ASP A 65 -48.33 13.59 -10.42
CA ASP A 65 -48.01 13.09 -11.77
C ASP A 65 -46.84 12.10 -11.73
N ALA A 66 -45.85 12.31 -10.87
CA ALA A 66 -44.79 11.35 -10.63
C ALA A 66 -45.33 10.03 -10.03
N TYR A 67 -46.20 10.12 -9.04
CA TYR A 67 -46.85 8.97 -8.43
C TYR A 67 -47.73 8.21 -9.43
N ARG A 68 -48.52 8.88 -10.28
CA ARG A 68 -49.33 8.25 -11.33
C ARG A 68 -48.48 7.51 -12.36
N ARG A 69 -47.27 7.97 -12.64
CA ARG A 69 -46.39 7.35 -13.64
C ARG A 69 -45.71 6.07 -13.13
N GLY A 70 -45.32 6.01 -11.88
CA GLY A 70 -44.51 4.89 -11.39
C GLY A 70 -44.58 4.68 -9.87
N GLY A 71 -45.73 5.03 -9.24
CA GLY A 71 -45.96 4.75 -7.83
C GLY A 71 -45.00 5.45 -6.87
N VAL A 72 -44.79 4.83 -5.73
CA VAL A 72 -43.89 5.32 -4.66
C VAL A 72 -42.45 5.43 -5.12
N GLU A 73 -41.98 4.54 -5.96
CA GLU A 73 -40.60 4.50 -6.44
C GLU A 73 -40.28 5.75 -7.28
N GLU A 74 -41.10 6.08 -8.25
CA GLU A 74 -40.91 7.25 -9.11
C GLU A 74 -41.08 8.56 -8.31
N LEU A 75 -42.03 8.60 -7.37
CA LEU A 75 -42.26 9.72 -6.48
C LEU A 75 -41.00 10.03 -5.64
N LEU A 76 -40.31 9.01 -5.13
CA LEU A 76 -39.15 9.16 -4.26
C LEU A 76 -37.82 9.24 -5.03
N THR A 77 -37.86 9.10 -6.35
CA THR A 77 -36.71 9.30 -7.19
C THR A 77 -36.31 10.75 -7.28
N LEU A 78 -35.10 11.10 -6.87
CA LEU A 78 -34.54 12.44 -7.04
C LEU A 78 -33.92 12.55 -8.45
N ARG A 79 -34.66 13.14 -9.36
CA ARG A 79 -34.11 13.56 -10.66
C ARG A 79 -33.25 14.81 -10.44
N ARG A 80 -32.01 14.65 -9.97
CA ARG A 80 -31.04 15.75 -9.97
C ARG A 80 -30.73 16.09 -11.44
N GLY A 81 -30.92 17.36 -11.83
CA GLY A 81 -30.42 17.82 -13.12
C GLY A 81 -28.93 17.46 -13.26
N LYS A 82 -28.49 17.16 -14.47
CA LYS A 82 -27.07 17.07 -14.78
C LYS A 82 -26.48 18.43 -14.38
N GLY A 83 -25.67 18.43 -13.31
CA GLY A 83 -24.96 19.64 -12.90
C GLY A 83 -24.13 20.21 -14.07
N PRO A 84 -23.49 21.38 -13.91
CA PRO A 84 -22.67 21.96 -14.96
C PRO A 84 -21.68 20.93 -15.46
N SER A 85 -21.48 20.86 -16.79
CA SER A 85 -20.52 19.94 -17.41
C SER A 85 -19.13 20.12 -16.81
N SER A 86 -18.45 19.02 -16.52
CA SER A 86 -17.09 19.08 -16.01
C SER A 86 -16.19 19.77 -17.03
N TRP A 87 -15.38 20.74 -16.61
CA TRP A 87 -14.33 21.33 -17.44
C TRP A 87 -13.28 20.29 -17.86
N LEU A 88 -13.15 19.23 -17.06
CA LEU A 88 -12.25 18.10 -17.35
C LEU A 88 -12.95 17.14 -18.32
N ARG A 89 -12.84 17.44 -19.62
CA ARG A 89 -13.31 16.56 -20.70
C ARG A 89 -12.58 15.21 -20.63
N PRO A 90 -13.13 14.12 -21.19
CA PRO A 90 -12.52 12.78 -21.11
C PRO A 90 -11.05 12.74 -21.53
N GLU A 91 -10.68 13.43 -22.63
CA GLU A 91 -9.31 13.47 -23.13
C GLU A 91 -8.36 14.17 -22.15
N ILE A 92 -8.81 15.30 -21.59
CA ILE A 92 -8.02 16.05 -20.59
C ILE A 92 -7.92 15.26 -19.29
N ALA A 93 -8.97 14.54 -18.90
CA ALA A 93 -8.97 13.69 -17.73
C ALA A 93 -7.96 12.54 -17.88
N GLN A 94 -7.87 11.95 -19.07
CA GLN A 94 -6.87 10.93 -19.38
C GLN A 94 -5.45 11.48 -19.32
N ALA A 95 -5.19 12.62 -19.97
CA ALA A 95 -3.89 13.28 -19.92
C ALA A 95 -3.50 13.68 -18.48
N PHE A 96 -4.48 14.17 -17.68
CA PHE A 96 -4.28 14.49 -16.27
C PHE A 96 -3.86 13.25 -15.45
N ARG A 97 -4.49 12.10 -15.67
CA ARG A 97 -4.11 10.83 -15.02
C ARG A 97 -2.72 10.36 -15.45
N MET A 98 -2.36 10.51 -16.73
CA MET A 98 -1.01 10.18 -17.22
C MET A 98 0.05 11.05 -16.53
N MET A 99 -0.20 12.34 -16.35
CA MET A 99 0.72 13.24 -15.65
C MET A 99 0.85 12.87 -14.16
N LEU A 100 -0.26 12.48 -13.51
CA LEU A 100 -0.24 11.96 -12.14
C LEU A 100 0.60 10.67 -12.03
N ALA A 101 0.46 9.76 -12.99
CA ALA A 101 1.24 8.52 -13.03
C ALA A 101 2.75 8.77 -13.18
N ARG A 102 3.14 9.84 -13.88
CA ARG A 102 4.54 10.27 -14.00
C ARG A 102 5.10 10.90 -12.72
N GLY A 103 4.25 11.28 -11.76
CA GLY A 103 4.67 11.85 -10.48
C GLY A 103 5.34 13.22 -10.56
N GLN A 104 5.09 13.99 -11.62
CA GLN A 104 5.81 15.24 -11.88
C GLN A 104 5.30 16.44 -11.04
N TRP A 105 4.07 16.36 -10.53
CA TRP A 105 3.48 17.47 -9.77
C TRP A 105 3.72 17.31 -8.26
N ARG A 106 4.42 18.26 -7.70
CA ARG A 106 4.69 18.31 -6.25
C ARG A 106 3.56 18.99 -5.47
N ARG A 107 2.82 19.90 -6.11
CA ARG A 107 1.74 20.71 -5.53
C ARG A 107 0.54 20.74 -6.48
N ALA A 108 -0.66 20.92 -5.94
CA ALA A 108 -1.85 21.12 -6.76
C ALA A 108 -1.74 22.34 -7.71
N LEU A 109 -0.93 23.33 -7.33
CA LEU A 109 -0.63 24.50 -8.16
C LEU A 109 0.10 24.12 -9.46
N ASP A 110 0.93 23.09 -9.43
CA ASP A 110 1.65 22.62 -10.61
C ASP A 110 0.68 21.98 -11.63
N ALA A 111 -0.32 21.25 -11.13
CA ALA A 111 -1.42 20.71 -11.93
C ALA A 111 -2.32 21.82 -12.49
N GLN A 112 -2.59 22.88 -11.71
CA GLN A 112 -3.34 24.06 -12.18
C GLN A 112 -2.63 24.74 -13.35
N ARG A 113 -1.33 25.02 -13.18
CA ARG A 113 -0.50 25.63 -14.24
C ARG A 113 -0.46 24.79 -15.50
N TRP A 114 -0.35 23.47 -15.36
CA TRP A 114 -0.37 22.55 -16.48
C TRP A 114 -1.73 22.60 -17.21
N LEU A 115 -2.87 22.60 -16.49
CA LEU A 115 -4.20 22.73 -17.09
C LEU A 115 -4.33 24.03 -17.88
N GLN A 116 -3.84 25.13 -17.33
CA GLN A 116 -3.86 26.43 -18.01
C GLN A 116 -2.96 26.45 -19.24
N LYS A 117 -1.71 25.97 -19.11
CA LYS A 117 -0.72 26.03 -20.17
C LYS A 117 -1.04 25.11 -21.35
N GLU A 118 -1.38 23.85 -21.05
CA GLU A 118 -1.53 22.81 -22.09
C GLU A 118 -2.96 22.71 -22.62
N HIS A 119 -3.95 23.14 -21.85
CA HIS A 119 -5.36 22.99 -22.21
C HIS A 119 -6.16 24.30 -22.16
N GLY A 120 -5.53 25.43 -21.85
CA GLY A 120 -6.19 26.73 -21.78
C GLY A 120 -7.27 26.81 -20.67
N LEU A 121 -7.25 25.90 -19.70
CA LEU A 121 -8.24 25.82 -18.64
C LEU A 121 -7.78 26.64 -17.43
N ASP A 122 -8.40 27.80 -17.26
CA ASP A 122 -8.24 28.61 -16.04
C ASP A 122 -9.28 28.15 -15.00
N VAL A 123 -8.85 27.32 -14.08
CA VAL A 123 -9.70 26.75 -13.04
C VAL A 123 -9.16 27.12 -11.65
N ALA A 124 -10.07 27.38 -10.71
CA ALA A 124 -9.68 27.64 -9.32
C ALA A 124 -8.95 26.44 -8.70
N LEU A 125 -8.01 26.69 -7.80
CA LEU A 125 -7.23 25.65 -7.12
C LEU A 125 -8.11 24.63 -6.38
N THR A 126 -9.25 25.09 -5.82
CA THR A 126 -10.26 24.20 -5.21
C THR A 126 -10.86 23.21 -6.20
N THR A 127 -10.96 23.58 -7.48
CA THR A 127 -11.41 22.69 -8.56
C THR A 127 -10.34 21.65 -8.89
N VAL A 128 -9.06 22.05 -8.88
CA VAL A 128 -7.93 21.11 -9.05
C VAL A 128 -7.92 20.06 -7.94
N TYR A 129 -8.13 20.45 -6.68
CA TYR A 129 -8.26 19.48 -5.58
C TYR A 129 -9.43 18.52 -5.78
N LYS A 130 -10.57 18.98 -6.33
CA LYS A 130 -11.68 18.08 -6.71
C LYS A 130 -11.27 17.09 -7.81
N TYR A 131 -10.47 17.52 -8.79
CA TYR A 131 -9.99 16.66 -9.85
C TYR A 131 -8.98 15.63 -9.33
N LEU A 132 -8.06 16.04 -8.44
CA LEU A 132 -7.14 15.14 -7.76
C LEU A 132 -7.90 14.09 -6.95
N GLY A 133 -8.94 14.50 -6.18
CA GLY A 133 -9.77 13.57 -5.42
C GLY A 133 -10.55 12.58 -6.31
N LYS A 134 -11.15 13.06 -7.43
CA LYS A 134 -11.82 12.19 -8.40
C LYS A 134 -10.88 11.20 -9.10
N SER A 135 -9.59 11.55 -9.22
CA SER A 135 -8.54 10.69 -9.75
C SER A 135 -7.89 9.81 -8.69
N GLU A 136 -8.40 9.82 -7.45
CA GLU A 136 -7.87 9.10 -6.28
C GLU A 136 -6.39 9.41 -6.01
N ALA A 137 -5.94 10.59 -6.43
CA ALA A 137 -4.57 11.02 -6.26
C ALA A 137 -4.25 11.30 -4.79
N ARG A 138 -3.05 10.88 -4.37
CA ARG A 138 -2.51 11.12 -3.02
C ARG A 138 -1.07 11.55 -3.13
N LEU A 139 -0.63 12.43 -2.24
CA LEU A 139 0.78 12.74 -2.11
C LEU A 139 1.52 11.51 -1.59
N LYS A 140 2.54 11.11 -2.32
CA LYS A 140 3.43 9.99 -1.96
C LYS A 140 4.87 10.49 -1.95
N VAL A 141 5.69 9.92 -1.08
CA VAL A 141 7.14 10.07 -1.16
C VAL A 141 7.62 9.09 -2.23
N PRO A 142 8.29 9.57 -3.30
CA PRO A 142 8.86 8.68 -4.31
C PRO A 142 9.89 7.75 -3.66
N ARG A 143 9.87 6.48 -4.05
CA ARG A 143 10.97 5.58 -3.71
C ARG A 143 12.13 5.85 -4.64
N PRO A 144 13.35 6.08 -4.13
CA PRO A 144 14.51 6.19 -4.97
C PRO A 144 14.72 4.86 -5.72
N SER A 145 14.98 4.95 -6.99
CA SER A 145 15.38 3.82 -7.84
C SER A 145 16.67 4.19 -8.55
N HIS A 146 17.63 3.27 -8.60
CA HIS A 146 18.89 3.54 -9.27
C HIS A 146 18.67 3.68 -10.78
N ALA A 147 19.29 4.70 -11.39
CA ALA A 147 19.10 4.98 -12.83
C ALA A 147 19.56 3.83 -13.76
N ARG A 148 20.48 2.97 -13.28
CA ARG A 148 20.99 1.79 -14.01
C ARG A 148 20.26 0.50 -13.65
N LYS A 149 19.13 0.57 -12.92
CA LYS A 149 18.34 -0.62 -12.59
C LYS A 149 17.75 -1.21 -13.87
N ASP A 150 17.92 -2.52 -14.05
CA ASP A 150 17.28 -3.29 -15.10
C ASP A 150 16.10 -4.10 -14.54
N GLU A 151 14.88 -3.65 -14.79
CA GLU A 151 13.67 -4.33 -14.35
C GLU A 151 13.51 -5.72 -14.99
N LYS A 152 13.99 -5.89 -16.24
CA LYS A 152 13.94 -7.19 -16.93
C LYS A 152 14.89 -8.18 -16.28
N ALA A 153 16.08 -7.75 -15.86
CA ALA A 153 17.02 -8.62 -15.16
C ALA A 153 16.43 -9.13 -13.82
N ALA A 154 15.69 -8.29 -13.10
CA ALA A 154 15.02 -8.69 -11.86
C ALA A 154 13.91 -9.74 -12.11
N GLU A 155 13.07 -9.55 -13.14
CA GLU A 155 12.03 -10.53 -13.50
C GLU A 155 12.63 -11.83 -14.04
N THR A 156 13.67 -11.75 -14.88
CA THR A 156 14.40 -12.91 -15.39
C THR A 156 15.00 -13.70 -14.25
N PHE A 157 15.62 -13.05 -13.25
CA PHE A 157 16.18 -13.72 -12.09
C PHE A 157 15.12 -14.50 -11.30
N LYS A 158 13.92 -13.94 -11.10
CA LYS A 158 12.84 -14.65 -10.41
C LYS A 158 12.43 -15.93 -11.15
N ILE A 159 12.40 -15.90 -12.47
CA ILE A 159 12.01 -17.04 -13.30
C ILE A 159 13.14 -18.10 -13.33
N GLU A 160 14.38 -17.66 -13.40
CA GLU A 160 15.55 -18.53 -13.60
C GLU A 160 16.15 -19.11 -12.31
N LEU A 161 15.74 -18.63 -11.13
CA LEU A 161 16.38 -19.03 -9.86
C LEU A 161 16.38 -20.56 -9.69
N ALA A 162 15.30 -21.25 -10.03
CA ALA A 162 15.25 -22.71 -9.93
C ALA A 162 16.27 -23.40 -10.87
N ALA A 163 16.46 -22.86 -12.09
CA ALA A 163 17.45 -23.36 -13.03
C ALA A 163 18.89 -23.10 -12.52
N ARG A 164 19.12 -21.93 -11.94
CA ARG A 164 20.42 -21.57 -11.33
C ARG A 164 20.74 -22.48 -10.14
N LEU A 165 19.75 -22.77 -9.27
CA LEU A 165 19.92 -23.70 -8.17
C LEU A 165 20.29 -25.11 -8.66
N LYS A 166 19.66 -25.58 -9.74
CA LYS A 166 19.98 -26.89 -10.35
C LYS A 166 21.38 -26.93 -10.97
N SER A 167 21.87 -25.81 -11.52
CA SER A 167 23.19 -25.74 -12.15
C SER A 167 24.37 -25.71 -11.16
N LEU A 168 24.09 -25.60 -9.84
CA LEU A 168 25.14 -25.57 -8.83
C LEU A 168 25.83 -26.92 -8.54
N GLU A 169 25.44 -27.99 -9.24
CA GLU A 169 26.02 -29.33 -9.05
C GLU A 169 26.11 -29.74 -7.55
N LEU A 170 24.97 -29.58 -6.86
CA LEU A 170 24.90 -29.85 -5.42
C LEU A 170 25.01 -31.37 -5.16
N GLU A 171 25.70 -31.75 -4.07
CA GLU A 171 25.83 -33.15 -3.66
C GLU A 171 24.43 -33.69 -3.24
N PRO A 172 23.89 -34.74 -3.92
CA PRO A 172 22.52 -35.21 -3.67
C PRO A 172 22.30 -35.78 -2.27
N SER A 173 23.38 -36.20 -1.59
CA SER A 173 23.34 -36.80 -0.26
C SER A 173 23.23 -35.77 0.86
N ARG A 174 23.47 -34.50 0.56
CA ARG A 174 23.46 -33.41 1.55
C ARG A 174 22.19 -32.60 1.50
N PRO A 175 21.57 -32.32 2.65
CA PRO A 175 20.45 -31.36 2.69
C PRO A 175 20.90 -29.96 2.23
N VAL A 176 20.05 -29.26 1.53
CA VAL A 176 20.33 -27.89 1.05
C VAL A 176 19.64 -26.85 1.94
N ARG A 177 20.41 -25.87 2.37
CA ARG A 177 19.93 -24.70 3.12
C ARG A 177 20.08 -23.46 2.24
N LEU A 178 18.96 -22.85 1.88
CA LEU A 178 18.95 -21.63 1.07
C LEU A 178 18.89 -20.40 1.99
N TRP A 179 19.82 -19.49 1.82
CA TRP A 179 19.96 -18.27 2.59
C TRP A 179 19.87 -17.04 1.69
N VAL A 180 19.32 -15.96 2.21
CA VAL A 180 19.45 -14.63 1.63
C VAL A 180 20.21 -13.75 2.61
N VAL A 181 21.17 -12.99 2.11
CA VAL A 181 22.13 -12.24 2.91
C VAL A 181 22.15 -10.78 2.48
N ASP A 182 22.36 -9.88 3.44
CA ASP A 182 22.51 -8.44 3.22
C ASP A 182 23.21 -7.78 4.41
N GLU A 183 23.68 -6.55 4.24
CA GLU A 183 24.32 -5.76 5.28
C GLU A 183 23.56 -4.47 5.57
N LEU A 184 23.44 -4.16 6.85
CA LEU A 184 22.95 -2.87 7.32
C LEU A 184 24.11 -2.04 7.91
N ARG A 185 24.30 -0.83 7.40
CA ARG A 185 25.08 0.20 8.11
C ARG A 185 24.18 0.88 9.13
N TYR A 186 24.62 0.92 10.37
CA TYR A 186 24.01 1.68 11.46
C TYR A 186 25.03 2.65 12.07
N GLY A 187 24.58 3.66 12.77
CA GLY A 187 25.48 4.66 13.37
C GLY A 187 24.74 5.69 14.17
N LEU A 188 25.50 6.68 14.67
CA LEU A 188 25.01 7.77 15.51
C LEU A 188 24.38 8.91 14.70
N GLN A 189 24.39 8.85 13.38
CA GLN A 189 23.61 9.77 12.55
C GLN A 189 22.12 9.58 12.78
N PRO A 190 21.38 10.64 13.12
CA PRO A 190 19.98 10.53 13.47
C PRO A 190 19.11 10.09 12.28
N VAL A 191 18.32 9.05 12.48
CA VAL A 191 17.31 8.59 11.53
C VAL A 191 15.96 9.11 11.98
N THR A 192 15.36 10.04 11.22
CA THR A 192 14.05 10.59 11.56
C THR A 192 12.95 9.94 10.75
N ARG A 193 11.87 9.53 11.43
CA ARG A 193 10.63 9.00 10.83
C ARG A 193 9.42 9.74 11.38
N ARG A 194 8.30 9.66 10.67
CA ARG A 194 7.04 10.30 11.07
C ARG A 194 6.51 9.69 12.36
N VAL A 195 6.01 10.54 13.25
CA VAL A 195 5.34 10.15 14.49
C VAL A 195 3.95 10.75 14.55
N TRP A 196 3.07 10.15 15.34
CA TRP A 196 1.78 10.72 15.65
C TRP A 196 1.95 11.89 16.64
N SER A 197 1.30 13.01 16.36
CA SER A 197 1.31 14.18 17.22
C SER A 197 -0.06 14.87 17.17
N LEU A 198 -0.33 15.72 18.16
CA LEU A 198 -1.53 16.53 18.16
C LEU A 198 -1.49 17.57 17.06
N LYS A 199 -2.66 17.89 16.50
CA LYS A 199 -2.77 18.90 15.44
C LYS A 199 -2.32 20.26 15.97
N GLY A 200 -1.35 20.86 15.29
CA GLY A 200 -0.79 22.18 15.66
C GLY A 200 0.44 22.11 16.56
N GLU A 201 0.80 20.94 17.08
CA GLU A 201 2.03 20.75 17.85
C GLU A 201 3.18 20.36 16.93
N ARG A 202 4.36 20.88 17.25
CA ARG A 202 5.61 20.53 16.58
C ARG A 202 6.37 19.54 17.45
N VAL A 203 6.52 18.31 16.95
CA VAL A 203 7.40 17.32 17.60
C VAL A 203 8.86 17.68 17.29
N VAL A 204 9.68 17.69 18.32
CA VAL A 204 11.12 17.89 18.25
C VAL A 204 11.79 16.58 18.67
N VAL A 205 12.79 16.15 17.92
CA VAL A 205 13.67 15.03 18.25
C VAL A 205 15.06 15.62 18.49
N GLU A 206 15.63 15.31 19.64
CA GLU A 206 17.02 15.68 19.94
C GLU A 206 17.94 14.86 19.05
N VAL A 207 18.97 15.52 18.52
CA VAL A 207 19.96 14.89 17.64
C VAL A 207 21.35 15.43 17.97
N ASP A 208 22.31 14.53 18.09
CA ASP A 208 23.72 14.86 18.15
C ASP A 208 24.45 14.13 17.01
N PRO A 209 24.63 14.78 15.84
CA PRO A 209 25.19 14.12 14.65
C PRO A 209 26.66 13.77 14.88
N CYS A 210 26.92 12.51 15.17
CA CYS A 210 28.25 11.93 15.21
C CYS A 210 28.50 11.03 14.01
N PHE A 211 29.73 11.07 13.44
CA PHE A 211 30.10 10.30 12.23
C PHE A 211 30.75 8.97 12.62
N GLU A 212 30.11 8.25 13.53
CA GLU A 212 30.48 6.90 13.89
C GLU A 212 29.45 5.91 13.35
N TRP A 213 29.93 4.77 12.82
CA TRP A 213 29.09 3.73 12.29
C TRP A 213 29.72 2.34 12.41
N GLY A 214 28.86 1.36 12.44
CA GLY A 214 29.18 -0.06 12.34
C GLY A 214 28.28 -0.73 11.30
N TYR A 215 28.50 -1.99 11.13
CA TYR A 215 27.75 -2.83 10.20
C TYR A 215 27.22 -4.07 10.89
N VAL A 216 26.06 -4.54 10.45
CA VAL A 216 25.53 -5.86 10.82
C VAL A 216 25.20 -6.62 9.54
N TYR A 217 25.82 -7.78 9.39
CA TYR A 217 25.45 -8.76 8.38
C TYR A 217 24.25 -9.55 8.87
N GLY A 218 23.32 -9.85 8.01
CA GLY A 218 22.13 -10.66 8.32
C GLY A 218 21.88 -11.69 7.24
N ALA A 219 21.65 -12.92 7.68
CA ALA A 219 21.23 -14.03 6.83
C ALA A 219 19.89 -14.57 7.30
N LEU A 220 18.93 -14.75 6.37
CA LEU A 220 17.65 -15.38 6.63
C LEU A 220 17.54 -16.67 5.82
N GLN A 221 17.22 -17.78 6.48
CA GLN A 221 17.01 -19.07 5.85
C GLN A 221 15.61 -19.15 5.23
N VAL A 222 15.54 -19.38 3.93
CA VAL A 222 14.30 -19.24 3.14
C VAL A 222 13.21 -20.22 3.58
N ALA A 223 13.53 -21.46 3.90
CA ALA A 223 12.53 -22.48 4.26
C ALA A 223 12.62 -22.98 5.70
N GLY A 224 13.74 -22.75 6.38
CA GLY A 224 13.97 -23.23 7.76
C GLY A 224 13.59 -22.22 8.83
N GLY A 225 13.37 -20.95 8.47
CA GLY A 225 13.10 -19.89 9.44
C GLY A 225 14.28 -19.53 10.35
N GLY A 226 15.48 -20.09 10.08
CA GLY A 226 16.71 -19.72 10.78
C GLY A 226 17.22 -18.36 10.36
N CYS A 227 17.99 -17.72 11.22
CA CYS A 227 18.71 -16.49 10.91
C CYS A 227 20.10 -16.49 11.56
N GLU A 228 21.02 -15.75 10.97
CA GLU A 228 22.38 -15.52 11.47
C GLU A 228 22.69 -14.02 11.38
N PHE A 229 23.41 -13.52 12.38
CA PHE A 229 23.82 -12.13 12.43
C PHE A 229 25.28 -12.00 12.85
N PHE A 230 25.98 -11.03 12.26
CA PHE A 230 27.38 -10.78 12.56
C PHE A 230 27.65 -9.26 12.55
N TYR A 231 28.16 -8.73 13.65
CA TYR A 231 28.53 -7.32 13.76
C TYR A 231 29.98 -7.10 13.35
N SER A 232 30.23 -6.06 12.60
CA SER A 232 31.57 -5.70 12.13
C SER A 232 31.77 -4.18 12.09
N PRO A 233 32.97 -3.65 12.38
CA PRO A 233 33.26 -2.23 12.22
C PRO A 233 33.37 -1.82 10.75
N THR A 234 33.51 -2.75 9.81
CA THR A 234 33.69 -2.47 8.39
C THR A 234 33.04 -3.56 7.51
N VAL A 235 32.85 -3.26 6.23
CA VAL A 235 32.49 -4.23 5.20
C VAL A 235 33.66 -4.44 4.25
N ASN A 236 34.17 -5.65 4.20
CA ASN A 236 35.24 -6.06 3.31
C ASN A 236 35.17 -7.56 3.04
N LEU A 237 36.03 -8.06 2.16
CA LEU A 237 36.05 -9.46 1.78
C LEU A 237 36.32 -10.41 2.97
N GLU A 238 37.19 -9.99 3.91
CA GLU A 238 37.51 -10.77 5.11
C GLU A 238 36.28 -10.94 6.01
N CYS A 239 35.55 -9.86 6.30
CA CYS A 239 34.31 -9.89 7.08
C CYS A 239 33.24 -10.74 6.40
N SER A 240 33.09 -10.63 5.08
CA SER A 240 32.19 -11.46 4.28
C SER A 240 32.55 -12.95 4.41
N ASN A 241 33.85 -13.30 4.33
CA ASN A 241 34.33 -14.67 4.51
C ASN A 241 34.11 -15.19 5.93
N ILE A 242 34.29 -14.36 6.96
CA ILE A 242 33.98 -14.72 8.35
C ILE A 242 32.49 -15.06 8.48
N PHE A 243 31.63 -14.24 7.93
CA PHE A 243 30.19 -14.47 7.99
C PHE A 243 29.77 -15.72 7.23
N LEU A 244 30.32 -15.96 6.03
CA LEU A 244 30.10 -17.23 5.30
C LEU A 244 30.57 -18.46 6.08
N LYS A 245 31.70 -18.38 6.78
CA LYS A 245 32.17 -19.46 7.68
C LYS A 245 31.19 -19.70 8.83
N GLN A 246 30.63 -18.63 9.41
CA GLN A 246 29.60 -18.73 10.46
C GLN A 246 28.36 -19.50 9.93
N ILE A 247 27.87 -19.16 8.73
CA ILE A 247 26.77 -19.88 8.08
C ILE A 247 27.13 -21.34 7.82
N ALA A 248 28.37 -21.62 7.34
CA ALA A 248 28.85 -22.96 6.99
C ALA A 248 28.86 -23.92 8.17
N VAL A 249 29.23 -23.43 9.36
CA VAL A 249 29.34 -24.26 10.58
C VAL A 249 27.98 -24.46 11.27
N ARG A 250 26.95 -23.76 10.87
CA ARG A 250 25.58 -23.92 11.42
C ARG A 250 25.03 -25.32 11.22
N ASP A 251 25.28 -25.90 10.05
CA ASP A 251 25.00 -27.30 9.73
C ASP A 251 26.11 -27.83 8.80
N PRO A 252 27.19 -28.41 9.37
CA PRO A 252 28.31 -28.85 8.57
C PRO A 252 27.98 -29.97 7.57
N ASN A 253 26.86 -30.66 7.78
CA ASN A 253 26.39 -31.75 6.91
C ASN A 253 25.51 -31.24 5.76
N ALA A 254 25.10 -29.97 5.79
CA ALA A 254 24.31 -29.36 4.73
C ALA A 254 25.17 -28.61 3.71
N THR A 255 24.64 -28.45 2.51
CA THR A 255 25.14 -27.46 1.56
C THR A 255 24.36 -26.18 1.73
N HIS A 256 25.03 -25.07 1.97
CA HIS A 256 24.41 -23.73 2.13
C HIS A 256 24.52 -22.98 0.83
N VAL A 257 23.40 -22.69 0.21
CA VAL A 257 23.31 -21.81 -0.95
C VAL A 257 22.98 -20.41 -0.46
N VAL A 258 23.86 -19.47 -0.70
CA VAL A 258 23.71 -18.07 -0.25
C VAL A 258 23.42 -17.18 -1.44
N ILE A 259 22.31 -16.48 -1.36
CA ILE A 259 21.92 -15.42 -2.32
C ILE A 259 22.25 -14.07 -1.70
N TRP A 260 23.09 -13.29 -2.35
CA TRP A 260 23.46 -11.94 -1.94
C TRP A 260 23.65 -11.00 -3.13
N ASP A 261 23.88 -9.72 -2.89
CA ASP A 261 24.14 -8.80 -3.97
C ASP A 261 25.55 -8.92 -4.55
N GLY A 262 25.83 -8.22 -5.63
CA GLY A 262 27.11 -8.22 -6.30
C GLY A 262 28.08 -7.13 -5.82
N ALA A 263 28.07 -6.76 -4.53
CA ALA A 263 29.00 -5.78 -3.99
C ALA A 263 30.45 -6.21 -4.17
N GLY A 264 31.34 -5.24 -4.36
CA GLY A 264 32.75 -5.53 -4.67
C GLY A 264 33.54 -6.19 -3.55
N PHE A 265 33.00 -6.22 -2.32
CA PHE A 265 33.54 -6.89 -1.15
C PHE A 265 32.93 -8.28 -0.89
N HIS A 266 32.03 -8.74 -1.76
CA HIS A 266 31.46 -10.08 -1.68
C HIS A 266 32.33 -11.09 -2.43
N GLN A 267 32.42 -12.30 -1.85
CA GLN A 267 33.12 -13.41 -2.46
C GLN A 267 32.38 -13.90 -3.71
N ARG A 268 33.12 -14.49 -4.62
CA ARG A 268 32.57 -15.14 -5.81
C ARG A 268 32.42 -16.63 -5.60
N ASP A 269 31.46 -17.25 -6.25
CA ASP A 269 31.30 -18.70 -6.25
C ASP A 269 32.58 -19.37 -6.79
N ASN A 270 32.94 -20.52 -6.22
CA ASN A 270 34.16 -21.29 -6.51
C ASN A 270 35.48 -20.56 -6.16
N ALA A 271 35.48 -19.55 -5.31
CA ALA A 271 36.71 -18.98 -4.76
C ALA A 271 37.41 -19.99 -3.84
N THR A 272 38.75 -19.99 -3.84
CA THR A 272 39.57 -20.98 -3.13
C THR A 272 39.46 -20.92 -1.61
N ASP A 273 39.08 -19.79 -1.06
CA ASP A 273 38.91 -19.52 0.38
C ASP A 273 37.45 -19.65 0.85
N LEU A 274 36.53 -20.01 -0.07
CA LEU A 274 35.13 -20.27 0.24
C LEU A 274 35.00 -21.63 0.97
N PRO A 275 34.21 -21.71 2.07
CA PRO A 275 33.93 -23.00 2.70
C PRO A 275 33.37 -24.03 1.71
N PRO A 276 33.79 -25.29 1.77
CA PRO A 276 33.43 -26.28 0.73
C PRO A 276 31.94 -26.59 0.65
N ASN A 277 31.18 -26.31 1.72
CA ASN A 277 29.75 -26.50 1.78
C ASN A 277 28.96 -25.19 1.51
N ILE A 278 29.61 -24.13 1.03
CA ILE A 278 28.96 -22.90 0.58
C ILE A 278 28.90 -22.86 -0.96
N ARG A 279 27.77 -22.41 -1.49
CA ARG A 279 27.57 -22.03 -2.89
C ARG A 279 26.93 -20.67 -2.94
N LEU A 280 27.30 -19.87 -3.93
CA LEU A 280 26.88 -18.46 -4.02
C LEU A 280 26.05 -18.21 -5.28
N ILE A 281 24.99 -17.44 -5.13
CA ILE A 281 24.19 -16.91 -6.23
C ILE A 281 24.13 -15.39 -6.08
N THR A 282 24.57 -14.68 -7.11
CA THR A 282 24.54 -13.21 -7.10
C THR A 282 23.22 -12.69 -7.63
N LEU A 283 22.61 -11.75 -6.89
CA LEU A 283 21.45 -10.98 -7.32
C LEU A 283 21.80 -10.03 -8.48
N PRO A 284 20.83 -9.70 -9.34
CA PRO A 284 21.02 -8.65 -10.32
C PRO A 284 21.37 -7.32 -9.64
N PRO A 285 22.22 -6.49 -10.24
CA PRO A 285 22.61 -5.20 -9.68
C PRO A 285 21.39 -4.31 -9.42
N TYR A 286 21.42 -3.52 -8.36
CA TYR A 286 20.39 -2.53 -8.01
C TYR A 286 18.97 -3.10 -7.85
N SER A 287 18.85 -4.32 -7.33
CA SER A 287 17.57 -5.04 -7.16
C SER A 287 17.28 -5.39 -5.70
N PRO A 288 17.25 -4.42 -4.77
CA PRO A 288 17.03 -4.69 -3.34
C PRO A 288 15.65 -5.33 -3.07
N GLU A 289 14.67 -5.08 -3.95
CA GLU A 289 13.34 -5.69 -3.82
C GLU A 289 13.34 -7.23 -3.97
N LEU A 290 14.41 -7.82 -4.47
CA LEU A 290 14.58 -9.27 -4.52
C LEU A 290 15.10 -9.84 -3.21
N ASN A 291 15.70 -9.00 -2.33
CA ASN A 291 16.26 -9.43 -1.07
C ASN A 291 15.29 -9.20 0.10
N PRO A 292 14.70 -10.26 0.68
CA PRO A 292 13.79 -10.11 1.81
C PRO A 292 14.45 -9.59 3.10
N VAL A 293 15.79 -9.64 3.23
CA VAL A 293 16.53 -9.09 4.37
C VAL A 293 16.34 -7.57 4.48
N GLU A 294 16.12 -6.88 3.38
CA GLU A 294 15.80 -5.43 3.37
C GLU A 294 14.58 -5.08 4.22
N LYS A 295 13.58 -5.98 4.31
CA LYS A 295 12.42 -5.78 5.19
C LYS A 295 12.80 -5.87 6.67
N LEU A 296 13.76 -6.73 7.02
CA LEU A 296 14.30 -6.80 8.37
C LEU A 296 15.03 -5.51 8.72
N TRP A 297 15.80 -4.98 7.78
CA TRP A 297 16.48 -3.71 7.96
C TRP A 297 15.52 -2.52 8.13
N ASP A 298 14.38 -2.54 7.45
CA ASP A 298 13.34 -1.52 7.68
C ASP A 298 12.79 -1.56 9.11
N ILE A 299 12.62 -2.75 9.70
CA ILE A 299 12.18 -2.92 11.08
C ILE A 299 13.26 -2.47 12.06
N VAL A 300 14.52 -2.81 11.80
CA VAL A 300 15.65 -2.35 12.60
C VAL A 300 15.77 -0.82 12.54
N LYS A 301 15.65 -0.23 11.34
CA LYS A 301 15.65 1.23 11.17
C LYS A 301 14.47 1.90 11.90
N ASP A 302 13.31 1.25 12.00
CA ASP A 302 12.19 1.73 12.80
C ASP A 302 12.49 1.70 14.31
N ALA A 303 13.21 0.68 14.77
CA ALA A 303 13.62 0.60 16.18
C ALA A 303 14.67 1.67 16.56
N LEU A 304 15.49 2.11 15.61
CA LEU A 304 16.53 3.12 15.79
C LEU A 304 16.02 4.56 15.58
N CYS A 305 14.91 4.75 14.86
CA CYS A 305 14.48 6.08 14.46
C CYS A 305 14.02 6.94 15.65
N ASN A 306 14.19 8.26 15.50
CA ASN A 306 13.78 9.28 16.47
C ASN A 306 14.37 9.08 17.89
N LYS A 307 15.52 8.44 17.98
CA LYS A 307 16.26 8.21 19.22
C LYS A 307 17.64 8.87 19.13
N LEU A 308 18.12 9.37 20.24
CA LEU A 308 19.49 9.75 20.44
C LEU A 308 20.21 8.57 21.10
N PHE A 309 21.39 8.23 20.62
CA PHE A 309 22.26 7.20 21.16
C PHE A 309 23.58 7.83 21.57
N ASP A 310 24.05 7.54 22.77
CA ASP A 310 25.31 8.08 23.30
C ASP A 310 26.53 7.31 22.76
N SER A 311 26.32 6.09 22.25
CA SER A 311 27.39 5.27 21.68
C SER A 311 26.87 4.26 20.64
N LEU A 312 27.82 3.73 19.83
CA LEU A 312 27.50 2.65 18.89
C LEU A 312 27.03 1.37 19.61
N GLU A 313 27.54 1.10 20.81
CA GLU A 313 27.16 -0.04 21.64
C GLU A 313 25.69 0.04 22.03
N GLU A 314 25.18 1.21 22.38
CA GLU A 314 23.78 1.41 22.72
C GLU A 314 22.87 1.21 21.50
N ALA A 315 23.25 1.75 20.35
CA ALA A 315 22.56 1.51 19.08
C ALA A 315 22.58 0.02 18.74
N GLN A 316 23.72 -0.65 18.91
CA GLN A 316 23.87 -2.11 18.69
C GLN A 316 23.01 -2.93 19.64
N GLN A 317 22.88 -2.55 20.90
CA GLN A 317 21.97 -3.22 21.85
C GLN A 317 20.51 -3.14 21.41
N THR A 318 20.09 -1.97 20.91
CA THR A 318 18.75 -1.79 20.35
C THR A 318 18.53 -2.68 19.13
N ILE A 319 19.50 -2.77 18.24
CA ILE A 319 19.48 -3.68 17.08
C ILE A 319 19.39 -5.11 17.56
N THR A 320 20.27 -5.52 18.47
CA THR A 320 20.34 -6.89 19.02
C THR A 320 19.01 -7.32 19.62
N SER A 321 18.39 -6.45 20.44
CA SER A 321 17.07 -6.72 21.04
C SER A 321 16.00 -6.95 19.96
N THR A 322 16.04 -6.18 18.88
CA THR A 322 15.11 -6.33 17.74
C THR A 322 15.37 -7.64 17.00
N LEU A 323 16.64 -8.00 16.75
CA LEU A 323 17.02 -9.20 16.02
C LEU A 323 16.78 -10.48 16.82
N GLN A 324 16.87 -10.44 18.15
CA GLN A 324 16.55 -11.57 19.03
C GLN A 324 15.12 -12.06 18.87
N GLU A 325 14.18 -11.19 18.55
CA GLU A 325 12.79 -11.59 18.29
C GLU A 325 12.69 -12.54 17.08
N TYR A 326 13.55 -12.37 16.07
CA TYR A 326 13.61 -13.21 14.89
C TYR A 326 14.44 -14.45 15.13
N TRP A 327 15.50 -14.33 15.92
CA TRP A 327 16.32 -15.47 16.34
C TRP A 327 15.50 -16.50 17.13
N ASN A 328 14.63 -16.03 17.99
CA ASN A 328 13.83 -16.87 18.88
C ASN A 328 12.53 -17.39 18.27
N ASP A 329 12.09 -16.83 17.14
CA ASP A 329 10.81 -17.16 16.51
C ASP A 329 10.93 -17.32 15.00
N ALA A 330 11.13 -18.54 14.54
CA ALA A 330 11.22 -18.91 13.12
C ALA A 330 9.99 -18.43 12.32
N SER A 331 8.80 -18.36 12.94
CA SER A 331 7.59 -17.92 12.26
C SER A 331 7.64 -16.44 11.83
N ARG A 332 8.39 -15.62 12.57
CA ARG A 332 8.65 -14.22 12.19
C ARG A 332 9.52 -14.13 10.94
N VAL A 333 10.56 -14.99 10.87
CA VAL A 333 11.43 -15.07 9.68
C VAL A 333 10.63 -15.50 8.46
N PHE A 334 9.76 -16.50 8.57
CA PHE A 334 8.87 -16.94 7.49
C PHE A 334 7.96 -15.80 6.99
N ARG A 335 7.38 -15.03 7.91
CA ARG A 335 6.53 -13.88 7.54
C ARG A 335 7.31 -12.79 6.81
N LEU A 336 8.57 -12.55 7.18
CA LEU A 336 9.46 -11.62 6.50
C LEU A 336 9.79 -12.06 5.07
N ILE A 337 10.23 -13.31 4.93
CA ILE A 337 10.62 -13.87 3.64
C ILE A 337 9.45 -13.83 2.67
N GLY A 338 8.21 -14.16 3.07
CA GLY A 338 6.88 -13.95 2.47
C GLY A 338 6.73 -13.73 0.96
N HIS A 339 7.82 -13.84 0.20
CA HIS A 339 7.83 -13.77 -1.25
C HIS A 339 7.51 -15.15 -1.81
N ASN A 340 6.26 -15.36 -2.16
CA ASN A 340 5.79 -16.62 -2.77
C ASN A 340 6.69 -17.07 -3.93
N TRP A 341 7.26 -16.15 -4.71
CA TRP A 341 8.15 -16.47 -5.81
C TRP A 341 9.43 -17.17 -5.34
N LEU A 342 10.08 -16.69 -4.27
CA LEU A 342 11.33 -17.26 -3.76
C LEU A 342 11.13 -18.68 -3.23
N LEU A 343 10.10 -18.88 -2.42
CA LEU A 343 9.73 -20.22 -1.91
C LEU A 343 9.31 -21.16 -3.05
N SER A 344 8.53 -20.66 -4.03
CA SER A 344 8.08 -21.44 -5.17
C SER A 344 9.25 -21.90 -6.04
N GLN A 345 10.20 -21.03 -6.34
CA GLN A 345 11.38 -21.36 -7.13
C GLN A 345 12.33 -22.31 -6.37
N ALA A 346 12.49 -22.10 -5.08
CA ALA A 346 13.26 -22.97 -4.22
C ALA A 346 12.68 -24.40 -4.22
N ASN A 347 11.38 -24.55 -4.04
CA ASN A 347 10.68 -25.84 -4.06
C ASN A 347 10.69 -26.50 -5.46
N SER A 348 10.67 -25.72 -6.54
CA SER A 348 10.69 -26.21 -7.93
C SER A 348 12.08 -26.73 -8.35
N SER A 349 13.12 -26.47 -7.58
CA SER A 349 14.49 -26.87 -7.91
C SER A 349 14.83 -28.34 -7.61
N TYR A 350 13.90 -29.14 -7.05
CA TYR A 350 14.13 -30.50 -6.50
C TYR A 350 15.20 -30.53 -5.38
N VAL A 351 15.57 -29.37 -4.89
CA VAL A 351 16.39 -29.24 -3.70
C VAL A 351 15.43 -29.45 -2.53
N THR A 352 15.58 -30.58 -1.81
CA THR A 352 14.79 -30.83 -0.61
C THR A 352 15.21 -29.79 0.44
N ILE A 353 14.48 -28.69 0.47
CA ILE A 353 14.66 -27.65 1.48
C ILE A 353 13.92 -28.16 2.72
N ILE A 354 14.68 -28.77 3.63
CA ILE A 354 14.12 -29.33 4.86
C ILE A 354 13.90 -28.16 5.83
N PRO A 355 12.66 -27.92 6.28
CA PRO A 355 12.41 -27.04 7.43
C PRO A 355 13.11 -27.64 8.65
N VAL A 356 13.73 -26.81 9.47
CA VAL A 356 14.29 -27.22 10.76
C VAL A 356 13.17 -27.34 11.77
#